data_837d17867a9c8b74ff033a6574c9c6f4
#
_entry.id   837d17867a9c8b74ff033a6574c9c6f4
#
_cell.length_a   1.000
_cell.length_b   1.000
_cell.length_c   1.000
_cell.angle_alpha   90.00
_cell.angle_beta   90.00
_cell.angle_gamma   90.00
#
_symmetry.space_group_name_H-M   'P 1'
#
loop_
_entity.id
_entity.type
_entity.pdbx_description
1 polymer ?
#
loop_
_entity_poly.entity_id
_entity_poly.type
_entity_poly.pdbx_seq_one_letter_code
_entity_poly.pdbx_strand_id
1 'polypeptide(L)'
;MPPTDRAPLILEQGPQAVSAITAALADYNAQLASSVRAFARAHPDLDQVVVFDTRPIFNTLLDNARAFGFANSTGFCDAYQNGTPGATTQIPPCAPVSSYL
;
A
#
# COMPACT_ATOMS: atom_id res chain seq x y z
N MET A 1 -4.09 6.68 -3.06
CA MET A 1 -2.85 5.87 -2.95
C MET A 1 -2.95 5.01 -1.70
N PRO A 2 -2.47 3.74 -1.73
CA PRO A 2 -2.49 2.85 -0.57
C PRO A 2 -1.63 3.39 0.60
N PRO A 3 -1.73 2.81 1.82
CA PRO A 3 -1.02 3.28 3.01
C PRO A 3 0.47 2.90 2.99
N THR A 4 1.25 3.46 2.09
CA THR A 4 2.69 3.21 1.94
C THR A 4 3.48 3.60 3.19
N ASP A 5 2.96 4.51 4.01
CA ASP A 5 3.48 4.87 5.33
C ASP A 5 3.49 3.70 6.33
N ARG A 6 2.76 2.62 6.03
CA ARG A 6 2.73 1.36 6.80
C ARG A 6 3.63 0.27 6.21
N ALA A 7 4.32 0.55 5.10
CA ALA A 7 5.22 -0.42 4.50
C ALA A 7 6.41 -0.71 5.43
N PRO A 8 6.83 -2.00 5.57
CA PRO A 8 7.94 -2.38 6.45
C PRO A 8 9.20 -1.54 6.23
N LEU A 9 9.56 -1.31 4.98
CA LEU A 9 10.74 -0.50 4.61
C LEU A 9 10.67 0.93 5.15
N ILE A 10 9.47 1.53 5.22
CA ILE A 10 9.27 2.87 5.77
C ILE A 10 9.29 2.84 7.30
N LEU A 11 8.68 1.81 7.90
CA LEU A 11 8.67 1.63 9.36
C LEU A 11 10.08 1.49 9.92
N GLU A 12 10.98 0.81 9.22
CA GLU A 12 12.39 0.66 9.60
C GLU A 12 13.18 1.97 9.61
N GLN A 13 12.78 2.95 8.81
CA GLN A 13 13.43 4.26 8.76
C GLN A 13 13.06 5.15 9.96
N GLY A 14 12.12 4.71 10.80
CA GLY A 14 11.75 5.36 12.05
C GLY A 14 10.60 6.37 11.91
N PRO A 15 10.16 6.94 13.05
CA PRO A 15 8.92 7.71 13.12
C PRO A 15 8.92 9.01 12.30
N GLN A 16 10.08 9.62 12.09
CA GLN A 16 10.19 10.82 11.26
C GLN A 16 9.90 10.52 9.79
N ALA A 17 10.44 9.43 9.27
CA ALA A 17 10.18 8.97 7.90
C ALA A 17 8.70 8.62 7.72
N VAL A 18 8.13 7.87 8.66
CA VAL A 18 6.69 7.55 8.68
C VAL A 18 5.85 8.82 8.61
N SER A 19 6.13 9.80 9.48
CA SER A 19 5.41 11.08 9.51
C SER A 19 5.50 11.84 8.19
N ALA A 20 6.70 11.92 7.62
CA ALA A 20 6.93 12.61 6.33
C ALA A 20 6.17 11.93 5.18
N ILE A 21 6.22 10.61 5.11
CA ILE A 21 5.48 9.84 4.08
C ILE A 21 3.97 9.96 4.28
N THR A 22 3.48 9.90 5.53
CA THR A 22 2.05 10.10 5.83
C THR A 22 1.56 11.46 5.34
N ALA A 23 2.31 12.53 5.59
CA ALA A 23 1.98 13.88 5.14
C ALA A 23 2.00 13.99 3.60
N ALA A 24 3.03 13.43 2.95
CA ALA A 24 3.14 13.41 1.49
C ALA A 24 1.99 12.63 0.83
N LEU A 25 1.59 11.50 1.40
CA LEU A 25 0.45 10.71 0.91
C LEU A 25 -0.88 11.47 1.06
N ALA A 26 -1.08 12.18 2.17
CA ALA A 26 -2.28 12.99 2.38
C ALA A 26 -2.37 14.11 1.34
N ASP A 27 -1.28 14.83 1.10
CA ASP A 27 -1.19 15.88 0.09
C ASP A 27 -1.43 15.33 -1.33
N TYR A 28 -0.76 14.25 -1.69
CA TYR A 28 -0.96 13.56 -2.97
C TYR A 28 -2.42 13.17 -3.19
N ASN A 29 -3.07 12.56 -2.20
CA ASN A 29 -4.45 12.12 -2.31
C ASN A 29 -5.42 13.30 -2.43
N ALA A 30 -5.14 14.43 -1.76
CA ALA A 30 -5.93 15.65 -1.89
C ALA A 30 -5.80 16.26 -3.29
N GLN A 31 -4.57 16.32 -3.84
CA GLN A 31 -4.32 16.79 -5.19
C GLN A 31 -4.96 15.90 -6.25
N LEU A 32 -4.85 14.57 -6.09
CA LEU A 32 -5.51 13.61 -6.98
C LEU A 32 -7.02 13.80 -7.00
N ALA A 33 -7.66 13.89 -5.83
CA ALA A 33 -9.09 14.12 -5.73
C ALA A 33 -9.53 15.44 -6.39
N SER A 34 -8.72 16.50 -6.25
CA SER A 34 -8.95 17.79 -6.91
C SER A 34 -8.84 17.69 -8.43
N SER A 35 -7.79 17.01 -8.92
CA SER A 35 -7.54 16.81 -10.35
C SER A 35 -8.64 15.98 -11.00
N VAL A 36 -9.09 14.91 -10.34
CA VAL A 36 -10.18 14.07 -10.85
C VAL A 36 -11.49 14.84 -10.93
N ARG A 37 -11.80 15.69 -9.93
CA ARG A 37 -12.98 16.57 -9.99
C ARG A 37 -12.90 17.60 -11.14
N ALA A 38 -11.71 18.16 -11.39
CA ALA A 38 -11.50 19.07 -12.50
C ALA A 38 -11.65 18.34 -13.85
N PHE A 39 -11.08 17.14 -13.96
CA PHE A 39 -11.22 16.29 -15.14
C PHE A 39 -12.70 15.94 -15.42
N ALA A 40 -13.44 15.49 -14.41
CA ALA A 40 -14.86 15.18 -14.57
C ALA A 40 -15.69 16.37 -15.06
N ARG A 41 -15.39 17.58 -14.57
CA ARG A 41 -16.05 18.81 -15.06
C ARG A 41 -15.71 19.17 -16.49
N ALA A 42 -14.48 18.87 -16.91
CA ALA A 42 -14.01 19.14 -18.27
C ALA A 42 -14.53 18.11 -19.29
N HIS A 43 -14.98 16.95 -18.83
CA HIS A 43 -15.47 15.84 -19.67
C HIS A 43 -16.90 15.42 -19.29
N PRO A 44 -17.90 16.28 -19.54
CA PRO A 44 -19.30 15.99 -19.20
C PRO A 44 -19.93 14.87 -20.07
N ASP A 45 -19.22 14.43 -21.09
CA ASP A 45 -19.56 13.30 -21.94
C ASP A 45 -19.32 11.94 -21.28
N LEU A 46 -18.56 11.90 -20.18
CA LEU A 46 -18.33 10.68 -19.40
C LEU A 46 -19.46 10.46 -18.40
N ASP A 47 -20.04 9.28 -18.41
CA ASP A 47 -21.13 8.92 -17.48
C ASP A 47 -20.68 8.93 -16.02
N GLN A 48 -19.43 8.52 -15.75
CA GLN A 48 -18.90 8.46 -14.41
C GLN A 48 -17.38 8.61 -14.39
N VAL A 49 -16.89 9.42 -13.43
CA VAL A 49 -15.47 9.52 -13.09
C VAL A 49 -15.34 9.41 -11.57
N VAL A 50 -14.66 8.37 -11.09
CA VAL A 50 -14.53 8.09 -9.64
C VAL A 50 -13.07 7.90 -9.24
N VAL A 51 -12.76 8.30 -8.00
CA VAL A 51 -11.52 7.91 -7.32
C VAL A 51 -11.81 6.65 -6.50
N PHE A 52 -11.11 5.56 -6.81
CA PHE A 52 -11.18 4.36 -5.98
C PHE A 52 -10.20 4.50 -4.82
N ASP A 53 -10.73 4.64 -3.60
CA ASP A 53 -9.91 4.74 -2.39
C ASP A 53 -9.53 3.35 -1.89
N THR A 54 -8.28 2.98 -2.07
CA THR A 54 -7.72 1.70 -1.63
C THR A 54 -7.26 1.70 -0.17
N ARG A 55 -7.07 2.88 0.45
CA ARG A 55 -6.49 3.00 1.79
C ARG A 55 -7.30 2.29 2.87
N PRO A 56 -8.63 2.41 2.97
CA PRO A 56 -9.44 1.68 3.95
C PRO A 56 -9.31 0.16 3.81
N ILE A 57 -9.25 -0.34 2.57
CA ILE A 57 -9.14 -1.77 2.28
C ILE A 57 -7.80 -2.30 2.79
N PHE A 58 -6.70 -1.63 2.43
CA PHE A 58 -5.37 -2.00 2.91
C PHE A 58 -5.23 -1.88 4.41
N ASN A 59 -5.81 -0.85 5.04
CA ASN A 59 -5.80 -0.74 6.50
C ASN A 59 -6.53 -1.92 7.15
N THR A 60 -7.68 -2.32 6.63
CA THR A 60 -8.41 -3.49 7.12
C THR A 60 -7.58 -4.77 7.02
N LEU A 61 -6.89 -4.98 5.89
CA LEU A 61 -5.99 -6.13 5.70
C LEU A 61 -4.81 -6.10 6.68
N LEU A 62 -4.14 -4.96 6.81
CA LEU A 62 -2.98 -4.81 7.70
C LEU A 62 -3.35 -4.96 9.18
N ASP A 63 -4.51 -4.42 9.60
CA ASP A 63 -4.98 -4.49 10.98
C ASP A 63 -5.46 -5.90 11.36
N ASN A 64 -5.83 -6.71 10.37
CA ASN A 64 -6.35 -8.07 10.57
C ASN A 64 -5.54 -9.13 9.81
N ALA A 65 -4.26 -8.89 9.57
CA ALA A 65 -3.41 -9.71 8.69
C ALA A 65 -3.51 -11.22 8.98
N ARG A 66 -3.52 -11.62 10.25
CA ARG A 66 -3.64 -13.03 10.64
C ARG A 66 -4.98 -13.66 10.25
N ALA A 67 -6.07 -12.91 10.33
CA ALA A 67 -7.40 -13.39 9.92
C ALA A 67 -7.47 -13.64 8.41
N PHE A 68 -6.63 -12.95 7.63
CA PHE A 68 -6.48 -13.13 6.18
C PHE A 68 -5.38 -14.12 5.79
N GLY A 69 -4.76 -14.81 6.77
CA GLY A 69 -3.77 -15.84 6.53
C GLY A 69 -2.31 -15.35 6.45
N PHE A 70 -2.04 -14.07 6.70
CA PHE A 70 -0.68 -13.53 6.70
C PHE A 70 -0.04 -13.66 8.07
N ALA A 71 1.16 -14.23 8.12
CA ALA A 71 1.92 -14.38 9.36
C ALA A 71 2.67 -13.11 9.74
N ASN A 72 3.05 -12.29 8.76
CA ASN A 72 3.87 -11.09 8.95
C ASN A 72 3.36 -9.93 8.10
N SER A 73 2.96 -8.83 8.75
CA SER A 73 2.48 -7.60 8.11
C SER A 73 3.40 -6.39 8.38
N THR A 74 4.52 -6.60 9.06
CA THR A 74 5.44 -5.51 9.47
C THR A 74 6.88 -5.75 9.03
N GLY A 75 7.19 -6.95 8.57
CA GLY A 75 8.51 -7.31 8.08
C GLY A 75 8.53 -7.59 6.58
N PHE A 76 9.71 -7.68 6.04
CA PHE A 76 9.98 -8.12 4.68
C PHE A 76 11.26 -8.96 4.66
N CYS A 77 11.56 -9.59 3.54
CA CYS A 77 12.81 -10.30 3.38
C CYS A 77 13.54 -9.80 2.13
N ASP A 78 14.76 -9.33 2.31
CA ASP A 78 15.58 -8.73 1.26
C ASP A 78 15.74 -9.63 0.04
N ALA A 79 15.79 -10.94 0.24
CA ALA A 79 15.89 -11.91 -0.85
C ALA A 79 14.70 -11.83 -1.84
N TYR A 80 13.59 -11.21 -1.45
CA TYR A 80 12.39 -11.05 -2.29
C TYR A 80 12.29 -9.71 -3.02
N GLN A 81 13.26 -8.80 -2.85
CA GLN A 81 13.22 -7.45 -3.45
C GLN A 81 13.10 -7.46 -4.98
N ASN A 82 13.67 -8.45 -5.63
CA ASN A 82 13.65 -8.56 -7.09
C ASN A 82 12.49 -9.40 -7.62
N GLY A 83 11.52 -9.68 -6.77
CA GLY A 83 10.38 -10.52 -7.10
C GLY A 83 10.68 -12.01 -6.98
N THR A 84 9.63 -12.81 -7.06
CA THR A 84 9.68 -14.27 -6.95
C THR A 84 8.80 -14.91 -8.01
N PRO A 85 9.07 -16.18 -8.42
CA PRO A 85 8.27 -16.88 -9.43
C PRO A 85 6.82 -17.14 -9.01
N GLY A 86 6.51 -17.12 -7.72
CA GLY A 86 5.15 -17.37 -7.24
C GLY A 86 4.98 -17.10 -5.73
N ALA A 87 3.73 -17.01 -5.29
CA ALA A 87 3.37 -16.68 -3.92
C ALA A 87 3.84 -17.71 -2.88
N THR A 88 4.08 -18.95 -3.28
CA THR A 88 4.57 -20.04 -2.42
C THR A 88 6.09 -20.20 -2.46
N THR A 89 6.77 -19.40 -3.28
CA THR A 89 8.24 -19.43 -3.38
C THR A 89 8.86 -19.15 -2.01
N GLN A 90 9.89 -19.92 -1.70
CA GLN A 90 10.70 -19.70 -0.51
C GLN A 90 12.18 -19.62 -0.90
N ILE A 91 12.87 -18.59 -0.43
CA ILE A 91 14.32 -18.43 -0.56
C ILE A 91 14.88 -18.40 0.88
N PRO A 92 15.55 -19.48 1.34
CA PRO A 92 16.09 -19.52 2.70
C PRO A 92 17.06 -18.33 2.98
N PRO A 93 17.08 -17.77 4.19
CA PRO A 93 16.32 -18.16 5.39
C PRO A 93 14.90 -17.55 5.49
N CYS A 94 14.39 -16.91 4.45
CA CYS A 94 13.09 -16.27 4.45
C CYS A 94 11.95 -17.28 4.62
N ALA A 95 10.84 -16.87 5.21
CA ALA A 95 9.58 -17.59 5.13
C ALA A 95 9.02 -17.58 3.69
N PRO A 96 8.06 -18.43 3.33
CA PRO A 96 7.38 -18.36 2.03
C PRO A 96 6.80 -16.96 1.78
N VAL A 97 6.84 -16.49 0.52
CA VAL A 97 6.31 -15.17 0.11
C VAL A 97 4.87 -14.95 0.61
N SER A 98 4.04 -15.98 0.55
CA SER A 98 2.64 -15.93 1.04
C SER A 98 2.49 -15.66 2.54
N SER A 99 3.57 -15.68 3.31
CA SER A 99 3.55 -15.35 4.75
C SER A 99 3.61 -13.85 5.02
N TYR A 100 3.97 -13.05 4.02
CA TYR A 100 4.09 -11.58 4.13
C TYR A 100 2.92 -10.90 3.44
N LEU A 101 2.51 -9.77 4.02
CA LEU A 101 1.51 -8.87 3.47
C LEU A 101 2.16 -7.61 2.96
#